data_5d5ab9bc8258e12b190806021cf355c4
#
_entry.id   5d5ab9bc8258e12b190806021cf355c4
#
_cell.length_a   1.000
_cell.length_b   1.000
_cell.length_c   1.000
_cell.angle_alpha   90.00
_cell.angle_beta   90.00
_cell.angle_gamma   90.00
#
_symmetry.space_group_name_H-M   'P 1'
#
loop_
_entity.id
_entity.type
_entity.pdbx_description
1 polymer ?
#
loop_
_entity_poly.entity_id
_entity_poly.type
_entity_poly.pdbx_seq_one_letter_code
_entity_poly.pdbx_strand_id
1 'polypeptide(L)'
;MNFFDQLVNAYTFDNVSLLVVSAITFAFGFWEYIYSFRLVFCEHTSPFPIWMHTFYIAHDSTFAVLFFIEASKRNWNWFCLAVSIALVVWNAFEFVCVYYAIKYEREEIFGGYVAGEVTERKVLFLIIAQTMAMYGIVWMIIMYVGKGCFFQWACVTNMVMAAGPTTLWMKRRDRRGMSIGLALVILAGTINNFLPCSMFATVFPEVFRHPTYYITGIIFIAIAVSNVIIVKSKPAKSYSGSGKKPIW
;
A
#
# COMPACT_ATOMS: atom_id res chain seq x y z
N MET A 1 10.31 16.93 -19.18
CA MET A 1 9.08 16.18 -19.54
C MET A 1 8.06 16.40 -18.42
N ASN A 2 6.83 16.74 -18.74
CA ASN A 2 5.79 16.90 -17.71
C ASN A 2 5.07 15.56 -17.55
N PHE A 3 5.35 14.84 -16.47
CA PHE A 3 4.74 13.51 -16.21
C PHE A 3 3.20 13.56 -16.17
N PHE A 4 2.59 14.66 -15.69
CA PHE A 4 1.13 14.80 -15.71
C PHE A 4 0.57 14.88 -17.14
N ASP A 5 1.25 15.59 -18.06
CA ASP A 5 0.80 15.66 -19.45
C ASP A 5 0.87 14.28 -20.11
N GLN A 6 1.91 13.51 -19.82
CA GLN A 6 2.06 12.14 -20.33
C GLN A 6 0.94 11.23 -19.77
N LEU A 7 0.62 11.32 -18.48
CA LEU A 7 -0.49 10.58 -17.87
C LEU A 7 -1.83 10.93 -18.54
N VAL A 8 -2.14 12.20 -18.65
CA VAL A 8 -3.41 12.65 -19.23
C VAL A 8 -3.55 12.23 -20.69
N ASN A 9 -2.47 12.30 -21.46
CA ASN A 9 -2.45 11.87 -22.87
C ASN A 9 -2.55 10.34 -23.03
N ALA A 10 -2.02 9.56 -22.08
CA ALA A 10 -2.10 8.11 -22.12
C ALA A 10 -3.49 7.57 -21.71
N TYR A 11 -4.12 8.18 -20.70
CA TYR A 11 -5.40 7.76 -20.16
C TYR A 11 -6.58 8.39 -20.89
N THR A 12 -6.80 7.93 -22.13
CA THR A 12 -7.97 8.25 -22.94
C THR A 12 -8.91 7.05 -23.02
N PHE A 13 -10.20 7.28 -23.29
CA PHE A 13 -11.17 6.18 -23.43
C PHE A 13 -10.89 5.27 -24.65
N ASP A 14 -10.15 5.76 -25.64
CA ASP A 14 -9.73 4.99 -26.80
C ASP A 14 -8.59 4.00 -26.49
N ASN A 15 -7.83 4.24 -25.41
CA ASN A 15 -6.75 3.38 -24.97
C ASN A 15 -7.25 2.26 -24.05
N VAL A 16 -8.15 1.43 -24.56
CA VAL A 16 -8.83 0.36 -23.79
C VAL A 16 -7.84 -0.60 -23.13
N SER A 17 -6.74 -0.94 -23.80
CA SER A 17 -5.73 -1.87 -23.27
C SER A 17 -5.09 -1.33 -21.99
N LEU A 18 -4.73 -0.05 -21.96
CA LEU A 18 -4.19 0.60 -20.77
C LEU A 18 -5.23 0.70 -19.65
N LEU A 19 -6.47 1.03 -19.98
CA LEU A 19 -7.56 1.09 -18.99
C LEU A 19 -7.77 -0.27 -18.32
N VAL A 20 -7.78 -1.36 -19.09
CA VAL A 20 -7.94 -2.73 -18.56
C VAL A 20 -6.77 -3.11 -17.64
N VAL A 21 -5.52 -2.91 -18.07
CA VAL A 21 -4.34 -3.23 -17.27
C VAL A 21 -4.31 -2.40 -15.98
N SER A 22 -4.66 -1.12 -16.05
CA SER A 22 -4.74 -0.26 -14.89
C SER A 22 -5.87 -0.69 -13.93
N ALA A 23 -7.05 -1.03 -14.46
CA ALA A 23 -8.15 -1.54 -13.66
C ALA A 23 -7.77 -2.82 -12.90
N ILE A 24 -7.03 -3.74 -13.54
CA ILE A 24 -6.51 -4.94 -12.88
C ILE A 24 -5.54 -4.57 -11.74
N THR A 25 -4.63 -3.63 -11.98
CA THR A 25 -3.66 -3.17 -10.97
C THR A 25 -4.38 -2.54 -9.76
N PHE A 26 -5.34 -1.65 -10.00
CA PHE A 26 -6.15 -1.06 -8.93
C PHE A 26 -7.01 -2.10 -8.21
N ALA A 27 -7.54 -3.10 -8.91
CA ALA A 27 -8.31 -4.19 -8.31
C ALA A 27 -7.48 -4.98 -7.29
N PHE A 28 -6.20 -5.27 -7.56
CA PHE A 28 -5.31 -5.91 -6.58
C PHE A 28 -5.16 -5.04 -5.32
N GLY A 29 -4.92 -3.73 -5.45
CA GLY A 29 -4.84 -2.83 -4.31
C GLY A 29 -6.10 -2.82 -3.45
N PHE A 30 -7.29 -2.72 -4.06
CA PHE A 30 -8.56 -2.82 -3.32
C PHE A 30 -8.75 -4.19 -2.67
N TRP A 31 -8.32 -5.27 -3.31
CA TRP A 31 -8.43 -6.62 -2.76
C TRP A 31 -7.54 -6.84 -1.54
N GLU A 32 -6.37 -6.24 -1.51
CA GLU A 32 -5.50 -6.20 -0.32
C GLU A 32 -6.21 -5.55 0.87
N TYR A 33 -6.91 -4.42 0.65
CA TYR A 33 -7.69 -3.76 1.70
C TYR A 33 -8.89 -4.58 2.16
N ILE A 34 -9.58 -5.31 1.28
CA ILE A 34 -10.68 -6.20 1.68
C ILE A 34 -10.17 -7.26 2.67
N TYR A 35 -9.03 -7.90 2.41
CA TYR A 35 -8.42 -8.84 3.33
C TYR A 35 -7.95 -8.15 4.62
N SER A 36 -7.33 -6.99 4.51
CA SER A 36 -6.86 -6.20 5.65
C SER A 36 -8.00 -5.85 6.59
N PHE A 37 -9.10 -5.33 6.08
CA PHE A 37 -10.27 -5.01 6.89
C PHE A 37 -10.91 -6.23 7.54
N ARG A 38 -11.00 -7.34 6.83
CA ARG A 38 -11.51 -8.57 7.43
C ARG A 38 -10.64 -9.01 8.61
N LEU A 39 -9.31 -8.90 8.50
CA LEU A 39 -8.39 -9.21 9.60
C LEU A 39 -8.54 -8.21 10.76
N VAL A 40 -8.56 -6.92 10.46
CA VAL A 40 -8.71 -5.86 11.46
C VAL A 40 -10.05 -5.95 12.20
N PHE A 41 -11.17 -6.17 11.49
CA PHE A 41 -12.49 -6.22 12.11
C PHE A 41 -12.81 -7.54 12.82
N CYS A 42 -12.28 -8.66 12.33
CA CYS A 42 -12.58 -9.98 12.92
C CYS A 42 -11.54 -10.42 13.95
N GLU A 43 -10.28 -10.02 13.79
CA GLU A 43 -9.17 -10.48 14.65
C GLU A 43 -8.60 -9.33 15.50
N HIS A 44 -9.05 -8.08 15.28
CA HIS A 44 -8.54 -6.86 15.91
C HIS A 44 -7.03 -6.72 15.79
N THR A 45 -6.48 -7.16 14.65
CA THR A 45 -5.04 -7.24 14.41
C THR A 45 -4.73 -6.77 13.00
N SER A 46 -3.87 -5.76 12.88
CA SER A 46 -3.43 -5.26 11.58
C SER A 46 -2.50 -6.27 10.89
N PRO A 47 -2.68 -6.52 9.58
CA PRO A 47 -1.73 -7.32 8.81
C PRO A 47 -0.42 -6.57 8.50
N PHE A 48 -0.43 -5.25 8.60
CA PHE A 48 0.69 -4.38 8.22
C PHE A 48 1.29 -3.67 9.43
N PRO A 49 2.62 -3.44 9.45
CA PRO A 49 3.26 -2.67 10.51
C PRO A 49 2.84 -1.20 10.44
N ILE A 50 2.79 -0.54 11.60
CA ILE A 50 2.27 0.83 11.75
C ILE A 50 2.99 1.84 10.84
N TRP A 51 4.29 1.63 10.55
CA TRP A 51 5.04 2.53 9.68
C TRP A 51 4.54 2.51 8.22
N MET A 52 3.97 1.41 7.75
CA MET A 52 3.34 1.35 6.43
C MET A 52 2.11 2.25 6.38
N HIS A 53 1.25 2.17 7.40
CA HIS A 53 0.06 3.03 7.47
C HIS A 53 0.43 4.51 7.47
N THR A 54 1.43 4.92 8.27
CA THR A 54 1.89 6.32 8.30
C THR A 54 2.53 6.75 6.99
N PHE A 55 3.23 5.84 6.30
CA PHE A 55 3.77 6.09 4.97
C PHE A 55 2.66 6.27 3.93
N TYR A 56 1.66 5.38 3.88
CA TYR A 56 0.54 5.51 2.96
C TYR A 56 -0.31 6.74 3.24
N ILE A 57 -0.54 7.10 4.52
CA ILE A 57 -1.21 8.37 4.86
C ILE A 57 -0.49 9.56 4.22
N ALA A 58 0.82 9.65 4.36
CA ALA A 58 1.60 10.75 3.81
C ALA A 58 1.63 10.74 2.28
N HIS A 59 1.82 9.56 1.67
CA HIS A 59 1.87 9.39 0.23
C HIS A 59 0.52 9.71 -0.42
N ASP A 60 -0.53 9.03 0.00
CA ASP A 60 -1.83 9.09 -0.65
C ASP A 60 -2.47 10.46 -0.50
N SER A 61 -2.40 11.09 0.69
CA SER A 61 -2.91 12.45 0.87
C SER A 61 -2.15 13.48 0.04
N THR A 62 -0.83 13.36 -0.06
CA THR A 62 -0.01 14.25 -0.89
C THR A 62 -0.42 14.16 -2.36
N PHE A 63 -0.49 12.95 -2.91
CA PHE A 63 -0.86 12.77 -4.31
C PHE A 63 -2.34 13.01 -4.57
N ALA A 64 -3.23 12.75 -3.62
CA ALA A 64 -4.65 13.13 -3.74
C ALA A 64 -4.79 14.63 -4.00
N VAL A 65 -4.09 15.47 -3.21
CA VAL A 65 -4.10 16.92 -3.38
C VAL A 65 -3.45 17.33 -4.71
N LEU A 66 -2.30 16.75 -5.07
CA LEU A 66 -1.63 17.08 -6.33
C LEU A 66 -2.51 16.73 -7.54
N PHE A 67 -3.14 15.56 -7.56
CA PHE A 67 -4.04 15.15 -8.64
C PHE A 67 -5.32 15.99 -8.69
N PHE A 68 -5.86 16.39 -7.54
CA PHE A 68 -7.00 17.33 -7.51
C PHE A 68 -6.66 18.67 -8.13
N ILE A 69 -5.50 19.25 -7.78
CA ILE A 69 -5.01 20.50 -8.35
C ILE A 69 -4.79 20.35 -9.87
N GLU A 70 -4.19 19.23 -10.31
CA GLU A 70 -3.97 19.00 -11.74
C GLU A 70 -5.28 18.72 -12.50
N ALA A 71 -6.27 18.07 -11.90
CA ALA A 71 -7.60 17.94 -12.47
C ALA A 71 -8.24 19.30 -12.71
N SER A 72 -8.21 20.19 -11.72
CA SER A 72 -8.80 21.53 -11.83
C SER A 72 -8.14 22.39 -12.90
N LYS A 73 -6.81 22.28 -13.08
CA LYS A 73 -6.07 23.01 -14.14
C LYS A 73 -6.35 22.47 -15.55
N ARG A 74 -6.84 21.24 -15.67
CA ARG A 74 -7.09 20.52 -16.94
C ARG A 74 -8.57 20.26 -17.19
N ASN A 75 -9.42 21.25 -16.94
CA ASN A 75 -10.87 21.18 -17.15
C ASN A 75 -11.51 19.94 -16.50
N TRP A 76 -11.12 19.65 -15.27
CA TRP A 76 -11.59 18.48 -14.51
C TRP A 76 -11.31 17.15 -15.23
N ASN A 77 -10.09 16.99 -15.74
CA ASN A 77 -9.70 15.75 -16.40
C ASN A 77 -10.10 14.54 -15.54
N TRP A 78 -10.85 13.64 -16.16
CA TRP A 78 -11.48 12.50 -15.48
C TRP A 78 -10.47 11.59 -14.78
N PHE A 79 -9.30 11.32 -15.41
CA PHE A 79 -8.29 10.44 -14.85
C PHE A 79 -7.66 11.05 -13.59
N CYS A 80 -7.26 12.31 -13.66
CA CYS A 80 -6.71 12.99 -12.49
C CYS A 80 -7.72 13.03 -11.34
N LEU A 81 -9.00 13.30 -11.63
CA LEU A 81 -10.05 13.31 -10.61
C LEU A 81 -10.27 11.91 -10.02
N ALA A 82 -10.34 10.88 -10.85
CA ALA A 82 -10.53 9.49 -10.41
C ALA A 82 -9.38 9.01 -9.51
N VAL A 83 -8.12 9.31 -9.87
CA VAL A 83 -6.95 9.00 -9.03
C VAL A 83 -7.01 9.75 -7.71
N SER A 84 -7.35 11.05 -7.72
CA SER A 84 -7.48 11.83 -6.50
C SER A 84 -8.52 11.21 -5.55
N ILE A 85 -9.70 10.86 -6.05
CA ILE A 85 -10.77 10.23 -5.25
C ILE A 85 -10.32 8.86 -4.71
N ALA A 86 -9.71 8.03 -5.54
CA ALA A 86 -9.21 6.71 -5.11
C ALA A 86 -8.19 6.83 -3.97
N LEU A 87 -7.26 7.79 -4.05
CA LEU A 87 -6.27 8.06 -3.02
C LEU A 87 -6.90 8.56 -1.71
N VAL A 88 -7.96 9.38 -1.78
CA VAL A 88 -8.72 9.79 -0.58
C VAL A 88 -9.38 8.59 0.07
N VAL A 89 -9.95 7.67 -0.71
CA VAL A 89 -10.57 6.43 -0.19
C VAL A 89 -9.52 5.55 0.47
N TRP A 90 -8.37 5.33 -0.16
CA TRP A 90 -7.27 4.57 0.43
C TRP A 90 -6.76 5.23 1.71
N ASN A 91 -6.60 6.55 1.71
CA ASN A 91 -6.20 7.29 2.91
C ASN A 91 -7.17 7.09 4.08
N ALA A 92 -8.48 7.10 3.82
CA ALA A 92 -9.49 6.79 4.84
C ALA A 92 -9.32 5.37 5.42
N PHE A 93 -8.93 4.41 4.57
CA PHE A 93 -8.66 3.04 5.01
C PHE A 93 -7.46 2.98 5.96
N GLU A 94 -6.41 3.75 5.71
CA GLU A 94 -5.26 3.84 6.59
C GLU A 94 -5.63 4.38 7.97
N PHE A 95 -6.46 5.41 8.05
CA PHE A 95 -6.95 5.94 9.33
C PHE A 95 -7.74 4.90 10.13
N VAL A 96 -8.55 4.07 9.47
CA VAL A 96 -9.26 2.97 10.14
C VAL A 96 -8.26 1.97 10.71
N CYS A 97 -7.25 1.55 9.95
CA CYS A 97 -6.23 0.62 10.42
C CYS A 97 -5.42 1.19 11.59
N VAL A 98 -5.01 2.46 11.53
CA VAL A 98 -4.32 3.16 12.62
C VAL A 98 -5.18 3.23 13.87
N TYR A 99 -6.45 3.56 13.76
CA TYR A 99 -7.37 3.58 14.89
C TYR A 99 -7.45 2.21 15.60
N TYR A 100 -7.57 1.12 14.84
CA TYR A 100 -7.61 -0.23 15.40
C TYR A 100 -6.26 -0.62 16.04
N ALA A 101 -5.14 -0.26 15.44
CA ALA A 101 -3.81 -0.49 15.99
C ALA A 101 -3.63 0.22 17.35
N ILE A 102 -4.07 1.47 17.47
CA ILE A 102 -4.04 2.22 18.75
C ILE A 102 -4.93 1.54 19.79
N LYS A 103 -6.12 1.12 19.39
CA LYS A 103 -7.12 0.60 20.32
C LYS A 103 -6.78 -0.80 20.84
N TYR A 104 -6.28 -1.68 19.97
CA TYR A 104 -6.17 -3.11 20.28
C TYR A 104 -4.74 -3.65 20.31
N GLU A 105 -3.79 -2.99 19.63
CA GLU A 105 -2.43 -3.51 19.45
C GLU A 105 -1.33 -2.60 20.03
N ARG A 106 -1.71 -1.50 20.72
CA ARG A 106 -0.73 -0.48 21.16
C ARG A 106 0.39 -1.05 22.01
N GLU A 107 0.09 -1.95 22.94
CA GLU A 107 1.08 -2.60 23.79
C GLU A 107 2.04 -3.49 22.99
N GLU A 108 1.51 -4.27 22.02
CA GLU A 108 2.31 -5.13 21.15
C GLU A 108 3.23 -4.30 20.25
N ILE A 109 2.71 -3.20 19.69
CA ILE A 109 3.43 -2.38 18.71
C ILE A 109 4.44 -1.46 19.39
N PHE A 110 4.05 -0.80 20.48
CA PHE A 110 4.81 0.31 21.10
C PHE A 110 5.45 -0.04 22.45
N GLY A 111 5.10 -1.16 23.07
CA GLY A 111 5.60 -1.54 24.40
C GLY A 111 7.13 -1.62 24.49
N GLY A 112 7.81 -1.96 23.37
CA GLY A 112 9.28 -1.95 23.32
C GLY A 112 9.92 -0.56 23.11
N TYR A 113 9.12 0.47 22.80
CA TYR A 113 9.62 1.81 22.46
C TYR A 113 9.22 2.87 23.51
N VAL A 114 8.20 2.60 24.29
CA VAL A 114 7.65 3.54 25.27
C VAL A 114 8.04 3.12 26.69
N ALA A 115 8.74 3.99 27.41
CA ALA A 115 9.05 3.76 28.80
C ALA A 115 7.78 3.88 29.66
N GLY A 116 7.52 2.87 30.51
CA GLY A 116 6.35 2.80 31.38
C GLY A 116 5.06 2.47 30.61
N GLU A 117 3.92 2.93 31.09
CA GLU A 117 2.61 2.66 30.52
C GLU A 117 2.46 3.19 29.09
N VAL A 118 1.96 2.34 28.18
CA VAL A 118 1.71 2.66 26.76
C VAL A 118 0.32 3.30 26.63
N THR A 119 0.23 4.58 26.95
CA THR A 119 -1.03 5.32 26.85
C THR A 119 -1.37 5.70 25.41
N GLU A 120 -2.66 5.82 25.10
CA GLU A 120 -3.13 6.26 23.77
C GLU A 120 -2.51 7.61 23.35
N ARG A 121 -2.34 8.54 24.31
CA ARG A 121 -1.75 9.86 24.04
C ARG A 121 -0.29 9.76 23.59
N LYS A 122 0.53 8.91 24.24
CA LYS A 122 1.93 8.70 23.87
C LYS A 122 2.01 8.05 22.46
N VAL A 123 1.18 7.05 22.22
CA VAL A 123 1.11 6.35 20.93
C VAL A 123 0.68 7.30 19.80
N LEU A 124 -0.35 8.10 20.02
CA LEU A 124 -0.81 9.09 19.06
C LEU A 124 0.31 10.10 18.71
N PHE A 125 1.04 10.58 19.71
CA PHE A 125 2.19 11.46 19.49
C PHE A 125 3.25 10.81 18.61
N LEU A 126 3.61 9.55 18.86
CA LEU A 126 4.58 8.81 18.05
C LEU A 126 4.09 8.60 16.62
N ILE A 127 2.82 8.27 16.43
CA ILE A 127 2.21 8.11 15.09
C ILE A 127 2.23 9.43 14.33
N ILE A 128 1.87 10.54 14.97
CA ILE A 128 1.92 11.87 14.35
C ILE A 128 3.37 12.21 13.94
N ALA A 129 4.33 12.02 14.85
CA ALA A 129 5.74 12.28 14.56
C ALA A 129 6.24 11.42 13.38
N GLN A 130 5.89 10.14 13.36
CA GLN A 130 6.26 9.23 12.26
C GLN A 130 5.58 9.65 10.95
N THR A 131 4.30 10.03 10.98
CA THR A 131 3.59 10.51 9.79
C THR A 131 4.23 11.79 9.24
N MET A 132 4.62 12.74 10.10
CA MET A 132 5.34 13.95 9.67
C MET A 132 6.68 13.62 9.03
N ALA A 133 7.43 12.64 9.58
CA ALA A 133 8.66 12.17 8.97
C ALA A 133 8.40 11.55 7.58
N MET A 134 7.32 10.78 7.41
CA MET A 134 6.94 10.21 6.12
C MET A 134 6.55 11.29 5.10
N TYR A 135 5.85 12.35 5.51
CA TYR A 135 5.63 13.52 4.65
C TYR A 135 6.96 14.14 4.19
N GLY A 136 7.93 14.26 5.09
CA GLY A 136 9.27 14.75 4.73
C GLY A 136 9.92 13.90 3.63
N ILE A 137 9.88 12.58 3.77
CA ILE A 137 10.43 11.64 2.76
C ILE A 137 9.71 11.77 1.42
N VAL A 138 8.36 11.78 1.43
CA VAL A 138 7.55 11.90 0.22
C VAL A 138 7.87 13.21 -0.50
N TRP A 139 7.89 14.33 0.21
CA TRP A 139 8.15 15.63 -0.39
C TRP A 139 9.60 15.80 -0.86
N MET A 140 10.59 15.22 -0.18
CA MET A 140 11.98 15.26 -0.66
C MET A 140 12.14 14.57 -2.02
N ILE A 141 11.51 13.41 -2.21
CA ILE A 141 11.57 12.72 -3.51
C ILE A 141 10.79 13.49 -4.58
N ILE A 142 9.62 14.07 -4.24
CA ILE A 142 8.89 14.96 -5.15
C ILE A 142 9.76 16.16 -5.55
N MET A 143 10.54 16.71 -4.65
CA MET A 143 11.47 17.81 -4.95
C MET A 143 12.58 17.39 -5.93
N TYR A 144 13.09 16.16 -5.83
CA TYR A 144 14.15 15.67 -6.73
C TYR A 144 13.62 15.26 -8.10
N VAL A 145 12.45 14.61 -8.16
CA VAL A 145 11.91 13.99 -9.39
C VAL A 145 10.87 14.88 -10.06
N GLY A 146 10.17 15.69 -9.29
CA GLY A 146 9.06 16.54 -9.77
C GLY A 146 7.69 16.05 -9.31
N LYS A 147 6.72 16.98 -9.32
CA LYS A 147 5.34 16.73 -8.81
C LYS A 147 4.57 15.63 -9.54
N GLY A 148 4.93 15.32 -10.77
CA GLY A 148 4.30 14.28 -11.57
C GLY A 148 4.85 12.86 -11.35
N CYS A 149 5.74 12.64 -10.37
CA CYS A 149 6.38 11.35 -10.11
C CYS A 149 5.48 10.30 -9.43
N PHE A 150 4.17 10.41 -9.63
CA PHE A 150 3.21 9.49 -9.00
C PHE A 150 3.45 8.02 -9.37
N PHE A 151 3.73 7.70 -10.64
CA PHE A 151 3.97 6.32 -11.05
C PHE A 151 5.27 5.75 -10.48
N GLN A 152 6.31 6.57 -10.36
CA GLN A 152 7.54 6.18 -9.67
C GLN A 152 7.25 5.86 -8.19
N TRP A 153 6.46 6.70 -7.54
CA TRP A 153 6.01 6.45 -6.17
C TRP A 153 5.06 5.25 -6.07
N ALA A 154 4.11 5.09 -6.98
CA ALA A 154 3.22 3.94 -7.00
C ALA A 154 3.98 2.62 -7.20
N CYS A 155 5.10 2.62 -7.95
CA CYS A 155 6.01 1.48 -8.00
C CYS A 155 6.66 1.22 -6.63
N VAL A 156 7.12 2.27 -5.92
CA VAL A 156 7.69 2.15 -4.57
C VAL A 156 6.63 1.65 -3.57
N THR A 157 5.38 2.14 -3.63
CA THR A 157 4.31 1.65 -2.73
C THR A 157 4.06 0.16 -2.92
N ASN A 158 4.11 -0.36 -4.14
CA ASN A 158 3.99 -1.79 -4.39
C ASN A 158 5.18 -2.60 -3.84
N MET A 159 6.41 -2.06 -3.90
CA MET A 159 7.56 -2.67 -3.25
C MET A 159 7.40 -2.69 -1.73
N VAL A 160 6.91 -1.61 -1.14
CA VAL A 160 6.59 -1.50 0.28
C VAL A 160 5.52 -2.53 0.68
N MET A 161 4.47 -2.71 -0.15
CA MET A 161 3.44 -3.70 0.09
C MET A 161 4.00 -5.13 0.07
N ALA A 162 4.89 -5.44 -0.85
CA ALA A 162 5.51 -6.77 -0.93
C ALA A 162 6.45 -7.07 0.25
N ALA A 163 7.25 -6.10 0.71
CA ALA A 163 8.29 -6.32 1.71
C ALA A 163 7.87 -5.94 3.14
N GLY A 164 6.99 -4.97 3.28
CA GLY A 164 6.64 -4.38 4.58
C GLY A 164 6.09 -5.35 5.61
N PRO A 165 5.15 -6.25 5.27
CA PRO A 165 4.58 -7.18 6.23
C PRO A 165 5.54 -8.30 6.64
N THR A 166 6.60 -8.58 5.86
CA THR A 166 7.50 -9.73 6.07
C THR A 166 8.03 -9.81 7.50
N THR A 167 8.59 -8.71 8.02
CA THR A 167 9.20 -8.69 9.36
C THR A 167 8.17 -8.85 10.47
N LEU A 168 6.97 -8.27 10.29
CA LEU A 168 5.87 -8.42 11.23
C LEU A 168 5.37 -9.87 11.25
N TRP A 169 5.15 -10.46 10.06
CA TRP A 169 4.66 -11.83 9.94
C TRP A 169 5.68 -12.86 10.42
N MET A 170 6.97 -12.62 10.24
CA MET A 170 8.02 -13.47 10.81
C MET A 170 8.00 -13.49 12.35
N LYS A 171 7.79 -12.33 12.99
CA LYS A 171 7.78 -12.21 14.46
C LYS A 171 6.58 -12.90 15.11
N ARG A 172 5.43 -12.95 14.44
CA ARG A 172 4.21 -13.56 14.98
C ARG A 172 4.38 -15.09 15.11
N ARG A 173 3.88 -15.65 16.20
CA ARG A 173 3.95 -17.10 16.48
C ARG A 173 2.86 -17.90 15.77
N ASP A 174 1.74 -17.24 15.45
CA ASP A 174 0.56 -17.81 14.80
C ASP A 174 0.13 -16.95 13.59
N ARG A 175 -0.97 -17.31 12.94
CA ARG A 175 -1.50 -16.56 11.77
C ARG A 175 -2.36 -15.36 12.14
N ARG A 176 -2.39 -14.90 13.38
CA ARG A 176 -3.16 -13.72 13.76
C ARG A 176 -2.69 -12.50 12.95
N GLY A 177 -3.64 -11.76 12.36
CA GLY A 177 -3.36 -10.65 11.46
C GLY A 177 -2.65 -11.05 10.17
N MET A 178 -2.69 -12.32 9.75
CA MET A 178 -2.17 -12.81 8.48
C MET A 178 -3.22 -13.67 7.78
N SER A 179 -3.16 -13.78 6.47
CA SER A 179 -3.93 -14.78 5.72
C SER A 179 -3.19 -15.23 4.47
N ILE A 180 -3.40 -16.48 4.07
CA ILE A 180 -2.85 -17.01 2.82
C ILE A 180 -3.42 -16.22 1.64
N GLY A 181 -4.72 -15.89 1.70
CA GLY A 181 -5.38 -15.10 0.66
C GLY A 181 -4.74 -13.73 0.48
N LEU A 182 -4.47 -12.99 1.58
CA LEU A 182 -3.75 -11.71 1.50
C LEU A 182 -2.37 -11.87 0.90
N ALA A 183 -1.59 -12.86 1.37
CA ALA A 183 -0.25 -13.11 0.85
C ALA A 183 -0.25 -13.44 -0.66
N LEU A 184 -1.25 -14.19 -1.15
CA LEU A 184 -1.41 -14.50 -2.56
C LEU A 184 -1.84 -13.27 -3.39
N VAL A 185 -2.70 -12.41 -2.84
CA VAL A 185 -3.10 -11.16 -3.52
C VAL A 185 -1.90 -10.22 -3.64
N ILE A 186 -1.11 -10.05 -2.57
CA ILE A 186 0.14 -9.28 -2.61
C ILE A 186 1.10 -9.86 -3.66
N LEU A 187 1.29 -11.17 -3.70
CA LEU A 187 2.14 -11.82 -4.70
C LEU A 187 1.64 -11.55 -6.12
N ALA A 188 0.34 -11.74 -6.37
CA ALA A 188 -0.24 -11.52 -7.69
C ALA A 188 -0.16 -10.05 -8.13
N GLY A 189 -0.43 -9.11 -7.22
CA GLY A 189 -0.26 -7.68 -7.44
C GLY A 189 1.20 -7.31 -7.74
N THR A 190 2.15 -7.87 -6.98
CA THR A 190 3.58 -7.65 -7.21
C THR A 190 4.00 -8.17 -8.60
N ILE A 191 3.59 -9.38 -8.98
CA ILE A 191 3.87 -9.91 -10.33
C ILE A 191 3.28 -8.99 -11.39
N ASN A 192 2.00 -8.63 -11.27
CA ASN A 192 1.30 -7.77 -12.24
C ASN A 192 2.03 -6.43 -12.45
N ASN A 193 2.56 -5.84 -11.38
CA ASN A 193 3.23 -4.55 -11.47
C ASN A 193 4.54 -4.59 -12.26
N PHE A 194 5.27 -5.69 -12.23
CA PHE A 194 6.57 -5.82 -12.90
C PHE A 194 6.49 -6.54 -14.26
N LEU A 195 5.30 -6.82 -14.79
CA LEU A 195 5.15 -7.36 -16.15
C LEU A 195 5.56 -6.31 -17.20
N PRO A 196 6.12 -6.75 -18.35
CA PRO A 196 6.43 -5.85 -19.47
C PRO A 196 5.21 -5.11 -20.03
N CYS A 197 4.00 -5.65 -19.83
CA CYS A 197 2.73 -5.05 -20.19
C CYS A 197 2.02 -4.33 -19.02
N SER A 198 2.70 -4.12 -17.89
CA SER A 198 2.14 -3.39 -16.75
C SER A 198 1.78 -1.95 -17.13
N MET A 199 0.87 -1.33 -16.37
CA MET A 199 0.53 0.08 -16.57
C MET A 199 1.77 0.98 -16.48
N PHE A 200 2.74 0.64 -15.63
CA PHE A 200 3.99 1.39 -15.47
C PHE A 200 4.83 1.39 -16.76
N ALA A 201 5.13 0.18 -17.27
CA ALA A 201 5.92 0.00 -18.47
C ALA A 201 5.20 0.46 -19.75
N THR A 202 3.88 0.57 -19.71
CA THR A 202 3.07 1.05 -20.83
C THR A 202 3.02 2.58 -20.88
N VAL A 203 2.86 3.25 -19.74
CA VAL A 203 2.72 4.72 -19.68
C VAL A 203 4.08 5.42 -19.73
N PHE A 204 5.09 4.89 -19.04
CA PHE A 204 6.44 5.46 -18.95
C PHE A 204 7.51 4.44 -19.37
N PRO A 205 7.52 4.00 -20.66
CA PRO A 205 8.45 2.99 -21.11
C PRO A 205 9.93 3.39 -20.94
N GLU A 206 10.24 4.68 -21.03
CA GLU A 206 11.57 5.22 -20.83
C GLU A 206 12.08 5.08 -19.38
N VAL A 207 11.17 4.97 -18.42
CA VAL A 207 11.49 4.77 -17.00
C VAL A 207 11.43 3.29 -16.62
N PHE A 208 10.35 2.60 -17.00
CA PHE A 208 10.02 1.28 -16.48
C PHE A 208 10.40 0.12 -17.40
N ARG A 209 10.88 0.35 -18.64
CA ARG A 209 11.46 -0.72 -19.50
C ARG A 209 12.98 -0.83 -19.31
N HIS A 210 13.50 -0.49 -18.15
CA HIS A 210 14.91 -0.59 -17.82
C HIS A 210 15.21 -1.94 -17.14
N PRO A 211 16.38 -2.59 -17.41
CA PRO A 211 16.75 -3.84 -16.73
C PRO A 211 16.67 -3.80 -15.21
N THR A 212 17.05 -2.68 -14.59
CA THR A 212 16.96 -2.50 -13.14
C THR A 212 15.54 -2.66 -12.61
N TYR A 213 14.52 -2.18 -13.36
CA TYR A 213 13.12 -2.34 -12.98
C TYR A 213 12.72 -3.83 -12.88
N TYR A 214 13.11 -4.63 -13.87
CA TYR A 214 12.79 -6.06 -13.89
C TYR A 214 13.58 -6.86 -12.85
N ILE A 215 14.88 -6.53 -12.67
CA ILE A 215 15.71 -7.15 -11.62
C ILE A 215 15.09 -6.86 -10.24
N THR A 216 14.71 -5.60 -9.99
CA THR A 216 14.00 -5.21 -8.77
C THR A 216 12.69 -5.99 -8.64
N GLY A 217 11.92 -6.14 -9.71
CA GLY A 217 10.71 -6.94 -9.75
C GLY A 217 10.92 -8.38 -9.30
N ILE A 218 11.95 -9.04 -9.82
CA ILE A 218 12.30 -10.42 -9.44
C ILE A 218 12.59 -10.50 -7.94
N ILE A 219 13.34 -9.53 -7.38
CA ILE A 219 13.64 -9.48 -5.94
C ILE A 219 12.37 -9.37 -5.12
N PHE A 220 11.47 -8.43 -5.46
CA PHE A 220 10.23 -8.22 -4.69
C PHE A 220 9.21 -9.34 -4.88
N ILE A 221 9.17 -10.00 -6.05
CA ILE A 221 8.40 -11.22 -6.25
C ILE A 221 8.94 -12.35 -5.34
N ALA A 222 10.24 -12.52 -5.22
CA ALA A 222 10.84 -13.51 -4.31
C ALA A 222 10.49 -13.22 -2.84
N ILE A 223 10.47 -11.93 -2.43
CA ILE A 223 10.02 -11.51 -1.10
C ILE A 223 8.52 -11.84 -0.92
N ALA A 224 7.67 -11.53 -1.88
CA ALA A 224 6.25 -11.84 -1.82
C ALA A 224 5.98 -13.35 -1.77
N VAL A 225 6.76 -14.17 -2.48
CA VAL A 225 6.73 -15.64 -2.35
C VAL A 225 7.12 -16.06 -0.93
N SER A 226 8.17 -15.46 -0.36
CA SER A 226 8.58 -15.76 1.02
C SER A 226 7.47 -15.46 2.03
N ASN A 227 6.68 -14.42 1.81
CA ASN A 227 5.51 -14.09 2.63
C ASN A 227 4.46 -15.22 2.61
N VAL A 228 4.19 -15.80 1.43
CA VAL A 228 3.29 -16.96 1.33
C VAL A 228 3.84 -18.15 2.13
N ILE A 229 5.15 -18.41 2.04
CA ILE A 229 5.81 -19.49 2.79
C ILE A 229 5.74 -19.23 4.29
N ILE A 230 6.03 -18.00 4.74
CA ILE A 230 5.94 -17.60 6.16
C ILE A 230 4.51 -17.85 6.69
N VAL A 231 3.48 -17.40 5.99
CA VAL A 231 2.10 -17.61 6.44
C VAL A 231 1.76 -19.10 6.49
N LYS A 232 2.19 -19.89 5.48
CA LYS A 232 1.94 -21.34 5.45
C LYS A 232 2.67 -22.08 6.57
N SER A 233 3.86 -21.64 6.98
CA SER A 233 4.65 -22.28 8.05
C SER A 233 4.05 -22.08 9.44
N LYS A 234 3.16 -21.09 9.64
CA LYS A 234 2.52 -20.85 10.94
C LYS A 234 1.35 -21.81 11.17
N PRO A 235 1.03 -22.14 12.43
CA PRO A 235 -0.12 -22.96 12.77
C PRO A 235 -1.41 -22.43 12.14
N ALA A 236 -2.28 -23.34 11.68
CA ALA A 236 -3.58 -22.95 11.15
C ALA A 236 -4.41 -22.26 12.22
N LYS A 237 -5.24 -21.28 11.81
CA LYS A 237 -6.14 -20.61 12.74
C LYS A 237 -7.18 -21.62 13.26
N SER A 238 -7.31 -21.70 14.58
CA SER A 238 -8.44 -22.36 15.21
C SER A 238 -9.71 -21.50 15.06
N TYR A 239 -10.88 -22.10 15.05
CA TYR A 239 -12.13 -21.34 15.12
C TYR A 239 -12.12 -20.47 16.37
N SER A 240 -12.41 -19.17 16.23
CA SER A 240 -12.64 -18.32 17.38
C SER A 240 -13.92 -18.77 18.07
N GLY A 241 -14.02 -18.57 19.40
CA GLY A 241 -15.22 -18.91 20.16
C GLY A 241 -16.51 -18.24 19.68
N SER A 242 -16.44 -17.33 18.70
CA SER A 242 -17.58 -16.69 18.02
C SER A 242 -18.19 -17.53 16.90
N GLY A 243 -17.66 -18.73 16.60
CA GLY A 243 -18.16 -19.60 15.53
C GLY A 243 -17.92 -19.11 14.10
N LYS A 244 -17.26 -17.96 13.92
CA LYS A 244 -16.93 -17.44 12.59
C LYS A 244 -15.75 -18.20 11.99
N LYS A 245 -15.87 -18.52 10.69
CA LYS A 245 -14.76 -19.15 9.96
C LYS A 245 -13.53 -18.25 9.99
N PRO A 246 -12.34 -18.82 10.26
CA PRO A 246 -11.10 -18.06 10.21
C PRO A 246 -10.87 -17.49 8.81
N ILE A 247 -10.21 -16.34 8.76
CA ILE A 247 -9.82 -15.72 7.50
C ILE A 247 -8.60 -16.47 6.96
N TRP A 248 -8.72 -16.97 5.76
CA TRP A 248 -7.68 -17.73 5.06
C TRP A 248 -6.43 -16.91 4.77
#